data_8cdf34d390f053dd34ff08d64b756de2
#
_entry.id   8cdf34d390f053dd34ff08d64b756de2
#
_cell.length_a   1.000
_cell.length_b   1.000
_cell.length_c   1.000
_cell.angle_alpha   90.00
_cell.angle_beta   90.00
_cell.angle_gamma   90.00
#
_symmetry.space_group_name_H-M   'P 1'
#
loop_
_entity.id
_entity.type
_entity.pdbx_description
1 polymer ?
#
loop_
_entity_poly.entity_id
_entity_poly.type
_entity_poly.pdbx_seq_one_letter_code
_entity_poly.pdbx_strand_id
1 'polypeptide(L)'
;MTTTPAPTRADWVDARLRAEILEGTLAPGARLVVGDLAERYGVSPTPLREALRRLAAEGLVDWQPQRGARVATATRRDAEDLYELRLALEPVALGQSIVTAAGDPAYADAVRAAYDAFCAAGPGLADVLEAHHGFHAALMARCPNRPMVTAIERYAQQSVRFQMLATAGRSGRRDLDAEHRALLDAAVRGRADDAVRVLTEHLRASLAELRARAD
;
A
#
# COMPACT_ATOMS: atom_id res chain seq x y z
N MET A 1 -22.06 9.91 16.35
CA MET A 1 -21.70 8.48 16.13
C MET A 1 -22.01 8.16 14.69
N THR A 2 -21.00 8.22 13.83
CA THR A 2 -21.13 7.80 12.43
C THR A 2 -21.01 6.28 12.38
N THR A 3 -22.13 5.60 12.19
CA THR A 3 -22.16 4.15 11.97
C THR A 3 -21.47 3.87 10.62
N THR A 4 -20.36 3.17 10.66
CA THR A 4 -19.75 2.61 9.43
C THR A 4 -20.79 1.71 8.78
N PRO A 5 -21.15 1.91 7.50
CA PRO A 5 -22.13 1.05 6.82
C PRO A 5 -21.61 -0.39 6.78
N ALA A 6 -22.53 -1.35 6.90
CA ALA A 6 -22.19 -2.76 6.79
C ALA A 6 -21.50 -3.05 5.44
N PRO A 7 -20.46 -3.92 5.41
CA PRO A 7 -19.75 -4.25 4.19
C PRO A 7 -20.71 -4.82 3.13
N THR A 8 -20.57 -4.30 1.91
CA THR A 8 -21.36 -4.77 0.77
C THR A 8 -20.84 -6.11 0.24
N ARG A 9 -21.63 -6.77 -0.63
CA ARG A 9 -21.14 -7.96 -1.35
C ARG A 9 -19.91 -7.67 -2.20
N ALA A 10 -19.79 -6.46 -2.74
CA ALA A 10 -18.63 -6.04 -3.50
C ALA A 10 -17.39 -5.88 -2.60
N ASP A 11 -17.55 -5.33 -1.41
CA ASP A 11 -16.47 -5.18 -0.42
C ASP A 11 -15.97 -6.55 0.05
N TRP A 12 -16.88 -7.51 0.28
CA TRP A 12 -16.49 -8.86 0.64
C TRP A 12 -15.72 -9.57 -0.48
N VAL A 13 -16.17 -9.43 -1.73
CA VAL A 13 -15.49 -10.00 -2.91
C VAL A 13 -14.11 -9.36 -3.10
N ASP A 14 -14.01 -8.03 -2.94
CA ASP A 14 -12.75 -7.29 -3.04
C ASP A 14 -11.73 -7.82 -2.02
N ALA A 15 -12.10 -7.87 -0.75
CA ALA A 15 -11.23 -8.38 0.31
C ALA A 15 -10.79 -9.83 0.05
N ARG A 16 -11.70 -10.68 -0.44
CA ARG A 16 -11.39 -12.08 -0.74
C ARG A 16 -10.43 -12.24 -1.90
N LEU A 17 -10.68 -11.54 -3.02
CA LEU A 17 -9.79 -11.55 -4.19
C LEU A 17 -8.41 -10.99 -3.83
N ARG A 18 -8.37 -9.89 -3.10
CA ARG A 18 -7.16 -9.28 -2.60
C ARG A 18 -6.33 -10.28 -1.79
N ALA A 19 -6.94 -10.94 -0.81
CA ALA A 19 -6.25 -11.95 0.00
C ALA A 19 -5.68 -13.08 -0.88
N GLU A 20 -6.47 -13.64 -1.80
CA GLU A 20 -6.03 -14.73 -2.67
C GLU A 20 -4.89 -14.32 -3.63
N ILE A 21 -4.89 -13.07 -4.12
CA ILE A 21 -3.78 -12.51 -4.90
C ILE A 21 -2.56 -12.34 -3.99
N LEU A 22 -2.74 -11.77 -2.80
CA LEU A 22 -1.68 -11.49 -1.86
C LEU A 22 -1.01 -12.76 -1.31
N GLU A 23 -1.77 -13.81 -1.12
CA GLU A 23 -1.30 -15.14 -0.67
C GLU A 23 -0.72 -15.99 -1.82
N GLY A 24 -0.83 -15.51 -3.07
CA GLY A 24 -0.35 -16.24 -4.25
C GLY A 24 -1.27 -17.39 -4.70
N THR A 25 -2.41 -17.58 -4.07
CA THR A 25 -3.43 -18.56 -4.50
C THR A 25 -3.93 -18.26 -5.91
N LEU A 26 -4.07 -16.98 -6.23
CA LEU A 26 -4.22 -16.48 -7.59
C LEU A 26 -2.85 -15.97 -8.06
N ALA A 27 -2.15 -16.79 -8.84
CA ALA A 27 -0.78 -16.49 -9.29
C ALA A 27 -0.70 -15.26 -10.21
N PRO A 28 0.42 -14.51 -10.23
CA PRO A 28 0.66 -13.43 -11.19
C PRO A 28 0.40 -13.89 -12.63
N GLY A 29 -0.32 -13.07 -13.42
CA GLY A 29 -0.74 -13.38 -14.77
C GLY A 29 -1.94 -14.33 -14.91
N ALA A 30 -2.42 -14.93 -13.81
CA ALA A 30 -3.58 -15.81 -13.83
C ALA A 30 -4.82 -15.09 -14.38
N ARG A 31 -5.59 -15.76 -15.22
CA ARG A 31 -6.81 -15.21 -15.81
C ARG A 31 -7.94 -15.22 -14.78
N LEU A 32 -8.59 -14.10 -14.61
CA LEU A 32 -9.71 -13.90 -13.69
C LEU A 32 -11.03 -13.91 -14.50
N VAL A 33 -11.62 -15.10 -14.65
CA VAL A 33 -12.85 -15.26 -15.41
C VAL A 33 -14.04 -14.95 -14.50
N VAL A 34 -14.79 -13.91 -14.86
CA VAL A 34 -15.91 -13.40 -14.03
C VAL A 34 -16.96 -14.49 -13.74
N GLY A 35 -17.27 -15.35 -14.73
CA GLY A 35 -18.23 -16.44 -14.54
C GLY A 35 -17.78 -17.45 -13.49
N ASP A 36 -16.56 -17.94 -13.63
CA ASP A 36 -15.97 -18.97 -12.75
C ASP A 36 -15.82 -18.48 -11.32
N LEU A 37 -15.37 -17.21 -11.17
CA LEU A 37 -15.22 -16.58 -9.86
C LEU A 37 -16.59 -16.27 -9.21
N ALA A 38 -17.58 -15.88 -10.00
CA ALA A 38 -18.94 -15.65 -9.50
C ALA A 38 -19.57 -16.94 -8.96
N GLU A 39 -19.40 -18.04 -9.66
CA GLU A 39 -19.82 -19.39 -9.22
C GLU A 39 -19.07 -19.80 -7.95
N ARG A 40 -17.73 -19.69 -7.96
CA ARG A 40 -16.87 -20.06 -6.83
C ARG A 40 -17.18 -19.28 -5.55
N TYR A 41 -17.53 -18.00 -5.66
CA TYR A 41 -17.83 -17.14 -4.50
C TYR A 41 -19.33 -17.07 -4.16
N GLY A 42 -20.18 -17.70 -4.93
CA GLY A 42 -21.65 -17.68 -4.72
C GLY A 42 -22.23 -16.26 -4.84
N VAL A 43 -21.73 -15.46 -5.76
CA VAL A 43 -22.16 -14.08 -6.00
C VAL A 43 -22.59 -13.89 -7.46
N SER A 44 -23.37 -12.83 -7.72
CA SER A 44 -23.66 -12.44 -9.11
C SER A 44 -22.43 -11.79 -9.77
N PRO A 45 -22.37 -11.71 -11.12
CA PRO A 45 -21.25 -11.08 -11.82
C PRO A 45 -21.03 -9.58 -11.51
N THR A 46 -22.06 -8.88 -11.05
CA THR A 46 -21.99 -7.42 -10.82
C THR A 46 -21.03 -7.04 -9.70
N PRO A 47 -21.17 -7.52 -8.45
CA PRO A 47 -20.23 -7.20 -7.38
C PRO A 47 -18.82 -7.66 -7.70
N LEU A 48 -18.65 -8.75 -8.46
CA LEU A 48 -17.33 -9.22 -8.88
C LEU A 48 -16.65 -8.27 -9.86
N ARG A 49 -17.40 -7.76 -10.86
CA ARG A 49 -16.87 -6.75 -11.78
C ARG A 49 -16.48 -5.45 -11.08
N GLU A 50 -17.24 -5.05 -10.07
CA GLU A 50 -16.96 -3.88 -9.27
C GLU A 50 -15.66 -4.07 -8.47
N ALA A 51 -15.50 -5.19 -7.78
CA ALA A 51 -14.28 -5.54 -7.05
C ALA A 51 -13.06 -5.59 -7.99
N LEU A 52 -13.17 -6.26 -9.15
CA LEU A 52 -12.08 -6.33 -10.13
C LEU A 52 -11.68 -4.95 -10.67
N ARG A 53 -12.63 -4.01 -10.84
CA ARG A 53 -12.29 -2.63 -11.23
C ARG A 53 -11.56 -1.87 -10.14
N ARG A 54 -11.93 -2.05 -8.86
CA ARG A 54 -11.23 -1.46 -7.73
C ARG A 54 -9.80 -1.99 -7.65
N LEU A 55 -9.63 -3.31 -7.70
CA LEU A 55 -8.31 -3.96 -7.71
C LEU A 55 -7.46 -3.55 -8.93
N ALA A 56 -8.09 -3.25 -10.07
CA ALA A 56 -7.39 -2.74 -11.24
C ALA A 56 -6.94 -1.28 -11.04
N ALA A 57 -7.72 -0.45 -10.39
CA ALA A 57 -7.32 0.92 -10.04
C ALA A 57 -6.11 0.92 -9.09
N GLU A 58 -5.98 -0.09 -8.26
CA GLU A 58 -4.86 -0.31 -7.34
C GLU A 58 -3.67 -1.06 -7.98
N GLY A 59 -3.81 -1.50 -9.23
CA GLY A 59 -2.75 -2.20 -9.96
C GLY A 59 -2.52 -3.66 -9.54
N LEU A 60 -3.43 -4.27 -8.78
CA LEU A 60 -3.41 -5.70 -8.45
C LEU A 60 -3.99 -6.57 -9.57
N VAL A 61 -4.80 -5.98 -10.44
CA VAL A 61 -5.45 -6.64 -11.57
C VAL A 61 -5.24 -5.81 -12.83
N ASP A 62 -4.86 -6.47 -13.91
CA ASP A 62 -4.86 -5.92 -15.26
C ASP A 62 -6.25 -6.15 -15.87
N TRP A 63 -7.06 -5.09 -15.94
CA TRP A 63 -8.38 -5.14 -16.56
C TRP A 63 -8.34 -4.55 -17.97
N GLN A 64 -8.62 -5.37 -18.95
CA GLN A 64 -8.75 -4.93 -20.33
C GLN A 64 -10.18 -5.15 -20.83
N PRO A 65 -10.87 -4.07 -21.28
CA PRO A 65 -12.15 -4.22 -21.95
C PRO A 65 -12.01 -5.26 -23.09
N GLN A 66 -12.94 -6.20 -23.19
CA GLN A 66 -12.97 -7.28 -24.19
C GLN A 66 -11.93 -8.42 -24.03
N ARG A 67 -10.82 -8.24 -23.27
CA ARG A 67 -9.82 -9.28 -22.99
C ARG A 67 -9.94 -9.91 -21.61
N GLY A 68 -10.80 -9.32 -20.76
CA GLY A 68 -11.02 -9.80 -19.40
C GLY A 68 -10.04 -9.25 -18.37
N ALA A 69 -9.95 -9.92 -17.24
CA ALA A 69 -9.08 -9.55 -16.13
C ALA A 69 -7.99 -10.61 -15.94
N ARG A 70 -6.81 -10.16 -15.49
CA ARG A 70 -5.71 -11.03 -15.03
C ARG A 70 -5.13 -10.46 -13.75
N VAL A 71 -4.55 -11.32 -12.93
CA VAL A 71 -3.67 -10.87 -11.83
C VAL A 71 -2.51 -10.10 -12.45
N ALA A 72 -2.24 -8.91 -11.95
CA ALA A 72 -1.16 -8.09 -12.47
C ALA A 72 0.19 -8.81 -12.30
N THR A 73 1.03 -8.72 -13.32
CA THR A 73 2.43 -9.14 -13.24
C THR A 73 3.27 -7.96 -12.75
N ALA A 74 4.35 -8.27 -12.06
CA ALA A 74 5.28 -7.27 -11.57
C ALA A 74 6.66 -7.56 -12.15
N THR A 75 7.16 -6.67 -12.99
CA THR A 75 8.53 -6.75 -13.47
C THR A 75 9.45 -5.90 -12.60
N ARG A 76 10.74 -6.24 -12.61
CA ARG A 76 11.77 -5.41 -11.95
C ARG A 76 11.72 -3.96 -12.45
N ARG A 77 11.56 -3.77 -13.76
CA ARG A 77 11.48 -2.45 -14.39
C ARG A 77 10.30 -1.64 -13.86
N ASP A 78 9.12 -2.28 -13.76
CA ASP A 78 7.94 -1.59 -13.18
C ASP A 78 8.17 -1.16 -11.74
N ALA A 79 8.87 -1.98 -10.93
CA ALA A 79 9.22 -1.64 -9.57
C ALA A 79 10.19 -0.45 -9.51
N GLU A 80 11.22 -0.45 -10.36
CA GLU A 80 12.19 0.65 -10.45
C GLU A 80 11.52 1.97 -10.81
N ASP A 81 10.73 1.98 -11.88
CA ASP A 81 10.01 3.17 -12.35
C ASP A 81 9.03 3.70 -11.27
N LEU A 82 8.34 2.81 -10.56
CA LEU A 82 7.43 3.19 -9.48
C LEU A 82 8.19 3.80 -8.29
N TYR A 83 9.29 3.18 -7.86
CA TYR A 83 10.07 3.69 -6.73
C TYR A 83 10.81 4.98 -7.05
N GLU A 84 11.18 5.25 -8.32
CA GLU A 84 11.68 6.56 -8.74
C GLU A 84 10.64 7.66 -8.50
N LEU A 85 9.36 7.41 -8.84
CA LEU A 85 8.27 8.35 -8.55
C LEU A 85 8.04 8.53 -7.06
N ARG A 86 8.06 7.46 -6.27
CA ARG A 86 7.91 7.51 -4.83
C ARG A 86 9.04 8.31 -4.18
N LEU A 87 10.29 8.08 -4.57
CA LEU A 87 11.46 8.81 -4.10
C LEU A 87 11.45 10.29 -4.47
N ALA A 88 10.82 10.66 -5.60
CA ALA A 88 10.67 12.05 -6.00
C ALA A 88 9.57 12.79 -5.23
N LEU A 89 8.49 12.10 -4.84
CA LEU A 89 7.29 12.74 -4.30
C LEU A 89 7.17 12.62 -2.77
N GLU A 90 7.38 11.42 -2.21
CA GLU A 90 7.10 11.16 -0.80
C GLU A 90 7.97 11.95 0.17
N PRO A 91 9.30 12.10 -0.03
CA PRO A 91 10.13 12.93 0.85
C PRO A 91 9.71 14.41 0.86
N VAL A 92 9.30 14.94 -0.31
CA VAL A 92 8.79 16.32 -0.43
C VAL A 92 7.47 16.48 0.31
N ALA A 93 6.54 15.56 0.12
CA ALA A 93 5.24 15.59 0.79
C ALA A 93 5.37 15.46 2.30
N LEU A 94 6.26 14.58 2.78
CA LEU A 94 6.54 14.38 4.20
C LEU A 94 7.12 15.66 4.83
N GLY A 95 8.15 16.25 4.21
CA GLY A 95 8.75 17.50 4.70
C GLY A 95 7.72 18.62 4.81
N GLN A 96 6.89 18.82 3.76
CA GLN A 96 5.81 19.80 3.78
C GLN A 96 4.75 19.48 4.84
N SER A 97 4.40 18.20 5.03
CA SER A 97 3.42 17.78 6.02
C SER A 97 3.87 18.13 7.44
N ILE A 98 5.12 17.80 7.79
CA ILE A 98 5.68 18.07 9.13
C ILE A 98 5.78 19.56 9.39
N VAL A 99 6.24 20.35 8.41
CA VAL A 99 6.32 21.82 8.55
C VAL A 99 4.92 22.42 8.72
N THR A 100 3.94 21.99 7.95
CA THR A 100 2.56 22.46 8.05
C THR A 100 1.90 22.07 9.38
N ALA A 101 2.26 20.91 9.92
CA ALA A 101 1.74 20.37 11.18
C ALA A 101 2.48 20.91 12.42
N ALA A 102 3.39 21.86 12.28
CA ALA A 102 4.18 22.34 13.40
C ALA A 102 3.28 22.85 14.53
N GLY A 103 3.39 22.21 15.71
CA GLY A 103 2.57 22.54 16.88
C GLY A 103 1.13 21.99 16.85
N ASP A 104 0.75 21.16 15.89
CA ASP A 104 -0.55 20.50 15.85
C ASP A 104 -0.51 19.14 16.61
N PRO A 105 -1.05 19.06 17.84
CA PRO A 105 -1.07 17.81 18.60
C PRO A 105 -1.90 16.74 17.91
N ALA A 106 -2.96 17.11 17.18
CA ALA A 106 -3.81 16.16 16.49
C ALA A 106 -3.07 15.42 15.37
N TYR A 107 -2.11 16.07 14.71
CA TYR A 107 -1.21 15.39 13.76
C TYR A 107 -0.36 14.34 14.48
N ALA A 108 0.31 14.72 15.55
CA ALA A 108 1.18 13.80 16.30
C ALA A 108 0.40 12.59 16.85
N ASP A 109 -0.82 12.82 17.35
CA ASP A 109 -1.68 11.74 17.87
C ASP A 109 -2.16 10.82 16.72
N ALA A 110 -2.52 11.37 15.56
CA ALA A 110 -2.92 10.58 14.41
C ALA A 110 -1.76 9.71 13.87
N VAL A 111 -0.54 10.26 13.83
CA VAL A 111 0.66 9.50 13.38
C VAL A 111 0.99 8.38 14.39
N ARG A 112 0.90 8.63 15.70
CA ARG A 112 1.09 7.59 16.73
C ARG A 112 0.04 6.50 16.60
N ALA A 113 -1.24 6.86 16.52
CA ALA A 113 -2.33 5.89 16.39
C ALA A 113 -2.17 5.01 15.14
N ALA A 114 -1.74 5.58 14.01
CA ALA A 114 -1.48 4.83 12.80
C ALA A 114 -0.25 3.89 12.93
N TYR A 115 0.80 4.32 13.64
CA TYR A 115 1.95 3.47 13.96
C TYR A 115 1.56 2.31 14.89
N ASP A 116 0.76 2.59 15.94
CA ASP A 116 0.29 1.55 16.86
C ASP A 116 -0.60 0.53 16.13
N ALA A 117 -1.45 0.96 15.22
CA ALA A 117 -2.23 0.08 14.35
C ALA A 117 -1.34 -0.79 13.45
N PHE A 118 -0.26 -0.23 12.90
CA PHE A 118 0.73 -0.99 12.14
C PHE A 118 1.45 -2.05 13.00
N CYS A 119 1.85 -1.71 14.22
CA CYS A 119 2.48 -2.65 15.14
C CYS A 119 1.51 -3.77 15.61
N ALA A 120 0.22 -3.46 15.73
CA ALA A 120 -0.83 -4.37 16.14
C ALA A 120 -1.45 -5.18 14.99
N ALA A 121 -1.02 -4.94 13.74
CA ALA A 121 -1.57 -5.62 12.58
C ALA A 121 -1.48 -7.15 12.71
N GLY A 122 -2.55 -7.82 12.31
CA GLY A 122 -2.67 -9.28 12.38
C GLY A 122 -1.60 -10.02 11.54
N PRO A 123 -1.56 -11.34 11.60
CA PRO A 123 -0.55 -12.14 10.89
C PRO A 123 -0.78 -12.15 9.36
N GLY A 124 -1.94 -11.67 8.89
CA GLY A 124 -2.27 -11.61 7.46
C GLY A 124 -1.44 -10.56 6.73
N LEU A 125 -0.84 -10.93 5.59
CA LEU A 125 -0.04 -10.00 4.81
C LEU A 125 -0.86 -8.77 4.37
N ALA A 126 -2.13 -8.97 4.04
CA ALA A 126 -3.04 -7.89 3.64
C ALA A 126 -3.20 -6.86 4.76
N ASP A 127 -3.46 -7.31 6.01
CA ASP A 127 -3.66 -6.46 7.18
C ASP A 127 -2.39 -5.65 7.48
N VAL A 128 -1.22 -6.31 7.42
CA VAL A 128 0.08 -5.66 7.61
C VAL A 128 0.33 -4.58 6.57
N LEU A 129 0.07 -4.87 5.29
CA LEU A 129 0.28 -3.91 4.19
C LEU A 129 -0.68 -2.74 4.27
N GLU A 130 -1.95 -2.98 4.62
CA GLU A 130 -2.95 -1.91 4.81
C GLU A 130 -2.55 -0.98 5.96
N ALA A 131 -2.19 -1.55 7.12
CA ALA A 131 -1.76 -0.77 8.28
C ALA A 131 -0.44 -0.01 8.02
N HIS A 132 0.51 -0.62 7.32
CA HIS A 132 1.74 0.04 6.87
C HIS A 132 1.46 1.24 5.96
N HIS A 133 0.56 1.09 4.99
CA HIS A 133 0.13 2.21 4.13
C HIS A 133 -0.59 3.29 4.92
N GLY A 134 -1.44 2.91 5.88
CA GLY A 134 -2.11 3.84 6.79
C GLY A 134 -1.13 4.70 7.57
N PHE A 135 -0.04 4.12 8.06
CA PHE A 135 1.02 4.85 8.75
C PHE A 135 1.70 5.88 7.83
N HIS A 136 2.12 5.47 6.63
CA HIS A 136 2.73 6.39 5.66
C HIS A 136 1.76 7.50 5.21
N ALA A 137 0.49 7.19 5.04
CA ALA A 137 -0.54 8.20 4.73
C ALA A 137 -0.73 9.22 5.87
N ALA A 138 -0.74 8.77 7.12
CA ALA A 138 -0.82 9.64 8.29
C ALA A 138 0.36 10.62 8.38
N LEU A 139 1.58 10.17 8.06
CA LEU A 139 2.78 11.02 7.99
C LEU A 139 2.62 12.18 7.00
N MET A 140 1.89 11.98 5.89
CA MET A 140 1.73 12.96 4.81
C MET A 140 0.40 13.72 4.88
N ALA A 141 -0.43 13.49 5.91
CA ALA A 141 -1.81 13.99 5.98
C ALA A 141 -1.94 15.51 6.02
N ARG A 142 -0.91 16.24 6.44
CA ARG A 142 -0.87 17.71 6.49
C ARG A 142 -0.13 18.35 5.29
N CYS A 143 0.28 17.56 4.29
CA CYS A 143 0.86 18.10 3.07
C CYS A 143 -0.19 18.98 2.35
N PRO A 144 0.12 20.27 2.05
CA PRO A 144 -0.83 21.17 1.42
C PRO A 144 -1.07 20.85 -0.06
N ASN A 145 -0.17 20.13 -0.71
CA ASN A 145 -0.28 19.74 -2.11
C ASN A 145 -1.15 18.48 -2.26
N ARG A 146 -2.47 18.67 -2.28
CA ARG A 146 -3.43 17.57 -2.39
C ARG A 146 -3.26 16.69 -3.64
N PRO A 147 -3.01 17.23 -4.85
CA PRO A 147 -2.68 16.41 -6.01
C PRO A 147 -1.46 15.50 -5.82
N MET A 148 -0.42 15.99 -5.14
CA MET A 148 0.76 15.19 -4.81
C MET A 148 0.40 14.03 -3.87
N VAL A 149 -0.37 14.29 -2.81
CA VAL A 149 -0.83 13.26 -1.86
C VAL A 149 -1.64 12.19 -2.59
N THR A 150 -2.60 12.59 -3.45
CA THR A 150 -3.40 11.64 -4.24
C THR A 150 -2.54 10.77 -5.17
N ALA A 151 -1.52 11.35 -5.79
CA ALA A 151 -0.58 10.58 -6.62
C ALA A 151 0.23 9.58 -5.79
N ILE A 152 0.73 10.01 -4.61
CA ILE A 152 1.48 9.16 -3.68
C ILE A 152 0.63 7.98 -3.20
N GLU A 153 -0.62 8.23 -2.78
CA GLU A 153 -1.56 7.18 -2.36
C GLU A 153 -1.75 6.12 -3.45
N ARG A 154 -1.94 6.57 -4.69
CA ARG A 154 -2.06 5.68 -5.85
C ARG A 154 -0.80 4.84 -6.08
N TYR A 155 0.39 5.45 -6.00
CA TYR A 155 1.66 4.74 -6.21
C TYR A 155 2.00 3.82 -5.04
N ALA A 156 1.66 4.21 -3.81
CA ALA A 156 1.79 3.35 -2.64
C ALA A 156 0.94 2.08 -2.78
N GLN A 157 -0.32 2.20 -3.21
CA GLN A 157 -1.19 1.06 -3.48
C GLN A 157 -0.61 0.15 -4.58
N GLN A 158 -0.09 0.71 -5.67
CA GLN A 158 0.54 -0.06 -6.73
C GLN A 158 1.83 -0.79 -6.27
N SER A 159 2.51 -0.28 -5.24
CA SER A 159 3.72 -0.91 -4.70
C SER A 159 3.44 -2.20 -3.92
N VAL A 160 2.20 -2.45 -3.50
CA VAL A 160 1.78 -3.66 -2.77
C VAL A 160 2.19 -4.92 -3.51
N ARG A 161 1.95 -4.99 -4.81
CA ARG A 161 2.31 -6.15 -5.64
C ARG A 161 3.81 -6.48 -5.59
N PHE A 162 4.67 -5.45 -5.51
CA PHE A 162 6.12 -5.63 -5.42
C PHE A 162 6.54 -6.00 -4.00
N GLN A 163 5.94 -5.40 -2.99
CA GLN A 163 6.20 -5.72 -1.59
C GLN A 163 5.86 -7.18 -1.27
N MET A 164 4.81 -7.72 -1.90
CA MET A 164 4.46 -9.13 -1.80
C MET A 164 5.55 -10.05 -2.35
N LEU A 165 6.07 -9.74 -3.53
CA LEU A 165 7.18 -10.49 -4.12
C LEU A 165 8.43 -10.40 -3.21
N ALA A 166 8.64 -9.25 -2.57
CA ALA A 166 9.73 -9.05 -1.64
C ALA A 166 9.54 -9.79 -0.30
N THR A 167 8.33 -10.04 0.15
CA THR A 167 8.04 -10.73 1.43
C THR A 167 7.91 -12.24 1.30
N ALA A 168 7.56 -12.76 0.13
CA ALA A 168 7.50 -14.19 -0.14
C ALA A 168 8.91 -14.80 0.01
N GLY A 169 9.13 -15.60 1.07
CA GLY A 169 10.39 -16.32 1.32
C GLY A 169 11.41 -15.58 2.19
N ARG A 170 11.00 -14.66 3.05
CA ARG A 170 11.92 -13.94 3.96
C ARG A 170 12.53 -14.86 5.03
N SER A 171 13.83 -15.10 4.89
CA SER A 171 14.74 -15.50 5.98
C SER A 171 15.79 -14.39 6.18
N GLY A 172 15.42 -13.32 6.80
CA GLY A 172 16.29 -12.16 7.06
C GLY A 172 15.46 -10.88 7.04
N ARG A 173 14.99 -10.45 8.21
CA ARG A 173 14.24 -9.19 8.33
C ARG A 173 15.26 -8.05 8.40
N ARG A 174 15.25 -7.14 7.41
CA ARG A 174 15.64 -5.76 7.65
C ARG A 174 14.82 -5.27 8.85
N ASP A 175 15.45 -4.52 9.74
CA ASP A 175 14.75 -3.99 10.93
C ASP A 175 13.77 -2.86 10.51
N LEU A 176 12.67 -3.28 9.88
CA LEU A 176 11.60 -2.37 9.48
C LEU A 176 11.00 -1.66 10.69
N ASP A 177 10.97 -2.31 11.85
CA ASP A 177 10.40 -1.72 13.06
C ASP A 177 11.24 -0.54 13.54
N ALA A 178 12.59 -0.64 13.49
CA ALA A 178 13.48 0.47 13.82
C ALA A 178 13.35 1.64 12.84
N GLU A 179 13.23 1.38 11.53
CA GLU A 179 13.05 2.42 10.52
C GLU A 179 11.74 3.18 10.71
N HIS A 180 10.62 2.47 10.89
CA HIS A 180 9.32 3.09 11.10
C HIS A 180 9.22 3.83 12.42
N ARG A 181 9.87 3.32 13.48
CA ARG A 181 9.99 4.02 14.76
C ARG A 181 10.80 5.32 14.63
N ALA A 182 11.88 5.31 13.86
CA ALA A 182 12.66 6.51 13.59
C ALA A 182 11.85 7.56 12.80
N LEU A 183 11.02 7.12 11.83
CA LEU A 183 10.08 7.98 11.12
C LEU A 183 9.06 8.61 12.06
N LEU A 184 8.41 7.82 12.91
CA LEU A 184 7.48 8.29 13.93
C LEU A 184 8.15 9.35 14.81
N ASP A 185 9.29 9.02 15.40
CA ASP A 185 10.01 9.91 16.31
C ASP A 185 10.41 11.24 15.65
N ALA A 186 10.85 11.22 14.42
CA ALA A 186 11.20 12.42 13.68
C ALA A 186 9.96 13.28 13.36
N ALA A 187 8.88 12.65 12.90
CA ALA A 187 7.64 13.34 12.53
C ALA A 187 6.96 14.01 13.72
N VAL A 188 6.77 13.30 14.84
CA VAL A 188 6.07 13.83 16.02
C VAL A 188 6.87 14.89 16.76
N ARG A 189 8.19 14.94 16.57
CA ARG A 189 9.08 15.99 17.11
C ARG A 189 9.28 17.15 16.15
N GLY A 190 8.62 17.17 14.99
CA GLY A 190 8.73 18.24 14.00
C GLY A 190 10.09 18.30 13.28
N ARG A 191 10.88 17.21 13.31
CA ARG A 191 12.21 17.15 12.70
C ARG A 191 12.11 16.73 11.23
N ALA A 192 11.69 17.68 10.38
CA ALA A 192 11.38 17.43 8.98
C ALA A 192 12.56 16.82 8.19
N ASP A 193 13.76 17.36 8.33
CA ASP A 193 14.95 16.90 7.61
C ASP A 193 15.34 15.47 8.00
N ASP A 194 15.25 15.13 9.29
CA ASP A 194 15.50 13.76 9.77
C ASP A 194 14.46 12.78 9.20
N ALA A 195 13.19 13.15 9.24
CA ALA A 195 12.11 12.31 8.70
C ALA A 195 12.29 12.07 7.20
N VAL A 196 12.61 13.12 6.44
CA VAL A 196 12.87 13.05 5.00
C VAL A 196 14.04 12.13 4.69
N ARG A 197 15.14 12.24 5.46
CA ARG A 197 16.31 11.37 5.31
C ARG A 197 15.95 9.92 5.59
N VAL A 198 15.28 9.62 6.71
CA VAL A 198 14.88 8.25 7.08
C VAL A 198 13.94 7.66 6.05
N LEU A 199 12.93 8.40 5.58
CA LEU A 199 12.02 7.93 4.54
C LEU A 199 12.74 7.63 3.23
N THR A 200 13.67 8.49 2.82
CA THR A 200 14.46 8.30 1.60
C THR A 200 15.31 7.03 1.68
N GLU A 201 15.96 6.79 2.82
CA GLU A 201 16.75 5.58 3.07
C GLU A 201 15.85 4.33 3.08
N HIS A 202 14.68 4.41 3.72
CA HIS A 202 13.67 3.34 3.74
C HIS A 202 13.21 2.94 2.33
N LEU A 203 12.86 3.92 1.48
CA LEU A 203 12.42 3.66 0.11
C LEU A 203 13.54 3.07 -0.75
N ARG A 204 14.77 3.57 -0.61
CA ARG A 204 15.96 3.04 -1.31
C ARG A 204 16.26 1.61 -0.91
N ALA A 205 16.20 1.30 0.38
CA ALA A 205 16.43 -0.04 0.88
C ALA A 205 15.35 -1.02 0.39
N SER A 206 14.08 -0.58 0.34
CA SER A 206 12.98 -1.37 -0.21
C SER A 206 13.19 -1.67 -1.71
N LEU A 207 13.62 -0.68 -2.49
CA LEU A 207 13.95 -0.88 -3.90
C LEU A 207 15.15 -1.83 -4.08
N ALA A 208 16.17 -1.74 -3.23
CA ALA A 208 17.33 -2.62 -3.29
C ALA A 208 16.94 -4.08 -3.00
N GLU A 209 16.05 -4.33 -2.04
CA GLU A 209 15.49 -5.66 -1.77
C GLU A 209 14.72 -6.23 -2.97
N LEU A 210 13.92 -5.39 -3.65
CA LEU A 210 13.19 -5.79 -4.86
C LEU A 210 14.14 -6.16 -6.00
N ARG A 211 15.20 -5.37 -6.20
CA ARG A 211 16.23 -5.64 -7.21
C ARG A 211 16.94 -6.97 -6.99
N ALA A 212 17.24 -7.29 -5.74
CA ALA A 212 17.95 -8.52 -5.39
C ALA A 212 17.12 -9.80 -5.58
N ARG A 213 15.79 -9.69 -5.76
CA ARG A 213 14.88 -10.84 -5.87
C ARG A 213 14.31 -11.06 -7.27
N ALA A 214 14.46 -10.08 -8.15
CA ALA A 214 13.94 -10.16 -9.51
C ALA A 214 14.92 -10.84 -10.50
N ASP A 215 16.01 -11.40 -9.99
CA ASP A 215 16.97 -12.30 -10.66
C ASP A 215 16.72 -13.74 -10.21
#